data_e6ab4421315733afe0be3424820d533c
#
_entry.id   e6ab4421315733afe0be3424820d533c
#
_cell.length_a   1.000
_cell.length_b   1.000
_cell.length_c   1.000
_cell.angle_alpha   90.00
_cell.angle_beta   90.00
_cell.angle_gamma   90.00
#
_symmetry.space_group_name_H-M   'P 1'
#
loop_
_entity.id
_entity.type
_entity.pdbx_description
1 polymer ?
#
loop_
_entity_poly.entity_id
_entity_poly.type
_entity_poly.pdbx_seq_one_letter_code
_entity_poly.pdbx_strand_id
1 'polypeptide(L)'
;MAYDNFKAKIWSKAIDKELERAFVFADGTNQQYSGEIKGLGDTVRILGVGKPTVTEHSLINGDITLSTPEKVSDTSVSLVVDKAAYFNYAVGDIDKAQGAGKVLAVLNEEASQEVANKIDCHIANLVNPDSGTVGLQMFTKTQITNANVMATLDACQALLYANDVSPATPVEMILPPWLYMLFRQAYQNKDTDNSEYLTNGKVARYGNMTIKMSNNVAIKNDGTRDVYYVQIRTGRAIAFASSEAHTEAYRPESSFSDAVKGFKLYGAKVVRPKELVVLPCYA
;
A
#
# COMPACT_ATOMS: atom_id res chain seq x y z
N MET A 1 4.42 23.20 -36.16
CA MET A 1 4.90 21.92 -35.58
C MET A 1 5.47 22.09 -34.15
N ALA A 2 4.91 22.96 -33.31
CA ALA A 2 5.48 23.25 -31.98
C ALA A 2 4.56 22.87 -30.81
N TYR A 3 3.47 22.15 -31.07
CA TYR A 3 2.42 21.91 -30.05
C TYR A 3 2.36 20.49 -29.47
N ASP A 4 3.07 19.50 -30.06
CA ASP A 4 2.94 18.10 -29.66
C ASP A 4 3.65 17.80 -28.33
N ASN A 5 4.81 18.41 -28.07
CA ASN A 5 5.53 18.22 -26.81
C ASN A 5 4.85 18.87 -25.59
N PHE A 6 4.01 19.87 -25.79
CA PHE A 6 3.31 20.54 -24.69
C PHE A 6 2.10 19.75 -24.20
N LYS A 7 1.40 19.08 -25.10
CA LYS A 7 0.24 18.26 -24.78
C LYS A 7 0.61 17.02 -23.94
N ALA A 8 1.67 16.31 -24.30
CA ALA A 8 2.11 15.13 -23.60
C ALA A 8 2.48 15.39 -22.13
N LYS A 9 3.18 16.49 -21.84
CA LYS A 9 3.55 16.86 -20.46
C LYS A 9 2.33 17.22 -19.58
N ILE A 10 1.32 17.89 -20.14
CA ILE A 10 0.11 18.24 -19.41
C ILE A 10 -0.68 16.98 -19.05
N TRP A 11 -0.74 16.01 -19.94
CA TRP A 11 -1.47 14.75 -19.73
C TRP A 11 -0.77 13.87 -18.69
N SER A 12 0.54 13.78 -18.73
CA SER A 12 1.31 13.03 -17.71
C SER A 12 1.04 13.56 -16.30
N LYS A 13 1.07 14.90 -16.11
CA LYS A 13 0.78 15.51 -14.81
C LYS A 13 -0.67 15.30 -14.35
N ALA A 14 -1.63 15.30 -15.27
CA ALA A 14 -3.03 15.04 -14.95
C ALA A 14 -3.23 13.59 -14.47
N ILE A 15 -2.63 12.62 -15.16
CA ILE A 15 -2.66 11.22 -14.78
C ILE A 15 -1.98 10.98 -13.43
N ASP A 16 -0.81 11.55 -13.18
CA ASP A 16 -0.14 11.41 -11.87
C ASP A 16 -1.00 11.95 -10.72
N LYS A 17 -1.68 13.08 -10.92
CA LYS A 17 -2.57 13.65 -9.91
C LYS A 17 -3.81 12.79 -9.62
N GLU A 18 -4.39 12.16 -10.62
CA GLU A 18 -5.53 11.24 -10.42
C GLU A 18 -5.07 9.92 -9.78
N LEU A 19 -3.88 9.41 -10.12
CA LEU A 19 -3.26 8.26 -9.48
C LEU A 19 -3.07 8.45 -7.98
N GLU A 20 -2.54 9.60 -7.55
CA GLU A 20 -2.34 9.92 -6.13
C GLU A 20 -3.65 9.87 -5.33
N ARG A 21 -4.76 10.26 -5.93
CA ARG A 21 -6.09 10.22 -5.28
C ARG A 21 -6.70 8.83 -5.19
N ALA A 22 -6.35 7.93 -6.09
CA ALA A 22 -6.94 6.60 -6.19
C ALA A 22 -6.23 5.57 -5.30
N PHE A 23 -5.03 5.84 -4.80
CA PHE A 23 -4.27 4.92 -3.98
C PHE A 23 -4.87 4.75 -2.58
N VAL A 24 -5.06 3.50 -2.18
CA VAL A 24 -5.43 3.14 -0.80
C VAL A 24 -4.27 2.45 -0.09
N PHE A 25 -3.64 1.48 -0.75
CA PHE A 25 -2.49 0.77 -0.19
C PHE A 25 -1.19 1.55 -0.36
N ALA A 26 -0.96 2.19 -1.51
CA ALA A 26 0.27 2.92 -1.77
C ALA A 26 0.42 4.18 -0.91
N ASP A 27 -0.69 4.88 -0.61
CA ASP A 27 -0.71 6.10 0.21
C ASP A 27 -0.08 5.90 1.61
N GLY A 28 -0.33 4.74 2.23
CA GLY A 28 0.21 4.41 3.56
C GLY A 28 1.57 3.70 3.52
N THR A 29 2.36 3.81 2.47
CA THR A 29 3.70 3.23 2.35
C THR A 29 4.79 4.28 2.42
N ASN A 30 6.03 3.82 2.68
CA ASN A 30 7.18 4.70 2.61
C ASN A 30 7.58 4.95 1.15
N GLN A 31 7.37 6.17 0.67
CA GLN A 31 7.63 6.59 -0.71
C GLN A 31 8.92 7.42 -0.87
N GLN A 32 9.74 7.53 0.17
CA GLN A 32 10.95 8.36 0.15
C GLN A 32 11.96 7.99 -0.95
N TYR A 33 11.84 6.80 -1.49
CA TYR A 33 12.76 6.24 -2.49
C TYR A 33 12.32 6.47 -3.94
N SER A 34 11.13 7.03 -4.18
CA SER A 34 10.56 7.19 -5.53
C SER A 34 11.38 8.13 -6.42
N GLY A 35 12.03 9.15 -5.85
CA GLY A 35 12.83 10.13 -6.62
C GLY A 35 14.15 9.60 -7.18
N GLU A 36 14.60 8.42 -6.76
CA GLU A 36 15.87 7.83 -7.20
C GLU A 36 15.71 6.90 -8.42
N ILE A 37 14.46 6.64 -8.84
CA ILE A 37 14.15 5.70 -9.91
C ILE A 37 14.13 6.40 -11.25
N LYS A 38 14.96 5.93 -12.18
CA LYS A 38 15.06 6.42 -13.56
C LYS A 38 14.63 5.40 -14.60
N GLY A 39 14.65 4.10 -14.27
CA GLY A 39 14.35 3.05 -15.24
C GLY A 39 13.93 1.72 -14.64
N LEU A 40 13.54 0.80 -15.54
CA LEU A 40 13.21 -0.57 -15.17
C LEU A 40 14.49 -1.31 -14.73
N GLY A 41 14.37 -2.04 -13.62
CA GLY A 41 15.49 -2.77 -13.03
C GLY A 41 16.35 -1.96 -12.06
N ASP A 42 16.04 -0.68 -11.86
CA ASP A 42 16.70 0.12 -10.84
C ASP A 42 16.50 -0.51 -9.47
N THR A 43 17.59 -0.58 -8.71
CA THR A 43 17.61 -1.19 -7.39
C THR A 43 18.01 -0.15 -6.36
N VAL A 44 17.11 0.14 -5.44
CA VAL A 44 17.39 1.00 -4.29
C VAL A 44 17.78 0.13 -3.10
N ARG A 45 18.96 0.34 -2.55
CA ARG A 45 19.40 -0.32 -1.31
C ARG A 45 18.95 0.47 -0.10
N ILE A 46 18.05 -0.12 0.69
CA ILE A 46 17.61 0.42 1.95
C ILE A 46 18.52 -0.14 3.04
N LEU A 47 19.37 0.72 3.58
CA LEU A 47 20.31 0.34 4.62
C LEU A 47 19.63 0.38 5.99
N GLY A 48 19.75 -0.69 6.74
CA GLY A 48 19.38 -0.78 8.15
C GLY A 48 20.63 -0.91 9.02
N VAL A 49 20.67 -0.17 10.10
CA VAL A 49 21.75 -0.29 11.09
C VAL A 49 21.27 -1.19 12.22
N GLY A 50 22.05 -2.22 12.55
CA GLY A 50 21.80 -3.07 13.70
C GLY A 50 21.84 -2.26 15.00
N LYS A 51 21.12 -2.71 16.02
CA LYS A 51 21.19 -2.10 17.34
C LYS A 51 22.49 -2.54 18.04
N PRO A 52 23.30 -1.62 18.58
CA PRO A 52 24.44 -2.01 19.41
C PRO A 52 23.94 -2.63 20.71
N THR A 53 24.73 -3.59 21.25
CA THR A 53 24.42 -4.19 22.54
C THR A 53 24.79 -3.22 23.66
N VAL A 54 23.81 -2.87 24.49
CA VAL A 54 24.04 -2.07 25.70
C VAL A 54 24.13 -3.00 26.91
N THR A 55 25.24 -2.96 27.62
CA THR A 55 25.47 -3.75 28.84
C THR A 55 25.35 -2.82 30.05
N GLU A 56 24.51 -3.16 31.01
CA GLU A 56 24.48 -2.49 32.31
C GLU A 56 25.58 -3.06 33.21
N HIS A 57 26.31 -2.19 33.89
CA HIS A 57 27.31 -2.56 34.89
C HIS A 57 26.93 -1.95 36.23
N SER A 58 26.92 -2.75 37.30
CA SER A 58 26.69 -2.26 38.66
C SER A 58 27.93 -1.56 39.19
N LEU A 59 27.80 -0.30 39.58
CA LEU A 59 28.90 0.51 40.16
C LEU A 59 29.18 0.19 41.63
N ILE A 60 28.53 -0.82 42.22
CA ILE A 60 28.69 -1.16 43.63
C ILE A 60 30.11 -1.68 43.95
N ASN A 61 30.80 -2.26 42.98
CA ASN A 61 32.11 -2.92 43.19
C ASN A 61 33.28 -2.29 42.40
N GLY A 62 33.19 -1.05 41.96
CA GLY A 62 34.36 -0.36 41.37
C GLY A 62 34.27 -0.14 39.86
N ASP A 63 35.40 -0.19 39.18
CA ASP A 63 35.59 0.30 37.81
C ASP A 63 34.81 -0.45 36.74
N ILE A 64 34.28 0.28 35.74
CA ILE A 64 33.63 -0.27 34.56
C ILE A 64 34.74 -0.88 33.67
N THR A 65 34.70 -2.21 33.50
CA THR A 65 35.53 -2.88 32.50
C THR A 65 34.77 -2.94 31.19
N LEU A 66 35.27 -2.22 30.18
CA LEU A 66 34.69 -2.22 28.86
C LEU A 66 34.92 -3.56 28.14
N SER A 67 33.88 -4.11 27.53
CA SER A 67 34.02 -5.23 26.60
C SER A 67 34.73 -4.80 25.31
N THR A 68 35.23 -5.76 24.54
CA THR A 68 35.78 -5.50 23.20
C THR A 68 34.73 -4.80 22.33
N PRO A 69 35.13 -3.77 21.56
CA PRO A 69 34.17 -3.08 20.66
C PRO A 69 33.45 -4.05 19.75
N GLU A 70 32.12 -4.01 19.78
CA GLU A 70 31.25 -4.80 18.93
C GLU A 70 31.23 -4.23 17.49
N LYS A 71 31.38 -5.10 16.50
CA LYS A 71 31.11 -4.72 15.10
C LYS A 71 29.62 -4.85 14.83
N VAL A 72 28.89 -3.73 14.85
CA VAL A 72 27.49 -3.71 14.53
C VAL A 72 27.33 -4.08 13.06
N SER A 73 26.56 -5.14 12.78
CA SER A 73 26.25 -5.55 11.40
C SER A 73 25.24 -4.61 10.78
N ASP A 74 25.49 -4.19 9.57
CA ASP A 74 24.50 -3.53 8.73
C ASP A 74 23.61 -4.58 8.07
N THR A 75 22.34 -4.26 7.97
CA THR A 75 21.36 -5.03 7.18
C THR A 75 20.95 -4.21 5.98
N SER A 76 20.89 -4.82 4.82
CA SER A 76 20.42 -4.15 3.62
C SER A 76 19.24 -4.90 2.99
N VAL A 77 18.19 -4.16 2.66
CA VAL A 77 17.08 -4.67 1.89
C VAL A 77 17.08 -3.98 0.53
N SER A 78 17.15 -4.78 -0.53
CA SER A 78 17.10 -4.24 -1.89
C SER A 78 15.65 -4.16 -2.37
N LEU A 79 15.21 -2.98 -2.74
CA LEU A 79 13.94 -2.72 -3.43
C LEU A 79 14.24 -2.65 -4.92
N VAL A 80 13.63 -3.55 -5.69
CA VAL A 80 13.79 -3.62 -7.15
C VAL A 80 12.50 -3.11 -7.80
N VAL A 81 12.63 -2.27 -8.82
CA VAL A 81 11.53 -1.84 -9.66
C VAL A 81 11.43 -2.78 -10.85
N ASP A 82 10.60 -3.79 -10.74
CA ASP A 82 10.47 -4.89 -11.70
C ASP A 82 9.10 -4.95 -12.38
N LYS A 83 8.16 -4.07 -12.00
CA LYS A 83 6.80 -4.05 -12.52
C LYS A 83 6.54 -2.80 -13.36
N ALA A 84 5.74 -2.99 -14.41
CA ALA A 84 5.23 -1.92 -15.24
C ALA A 84 3.71 -2.08 -15.41
N ALA A 85 2.96 -1.06 -15.05
CA ALA A 85 1.56 -0.94 -15.44
C ALA A 85 1.49 -0.06 -16.68
N TYR A 86 0.87 -0.53 -17.73
CA TYR A 86 0.73 0.22 -18.98
C TYR A 86 -0.72 0.21 -19.48
N PHE A 87 -1.04 1.23 -20.24
CA PHE A 87 -2.30 1.34 -20.96
C PHE A 87 -2.05 1.79 -22.39
N ASN A 88 -2.93 1.39 -23.29
CA ASN A 88 -2.96 1.84 -24.67
C ASN A 88 -4.40 1.77 -25.18
N TYR A 89 -4.95 2.90 -25.53
CA TYR A 89 -6.30 2.99 -26.10
C TYR A 89 -6.34 3.97 -27.26
N ALA A 90 -7.28 3.75 -28.18
CA ALA A 90 -7.49 4.59 -29.32
C ALA A 90 -8.97 5.03 -29.42
N VAL A 91 -9.19 6.26 -29.89
CA VAL A 91 -10.50 6.83 -30.15
C VAL A 91 -10.61 7.16 -31.63
N GLY A 92 -11.60 6.59 -32.30
CA GLY A 92 -11.85 6.85 -33.71
C GLY A 92 -12.21 8.30 -33.99
N ASP A 93 -11.79 8.83 -35.15
CA ASP A 93 -12.10 10.21 -35.55
C ASP A 93 -13.61 10.46 -35.62
N ILE A 94 -14.38 9.44 -36.02
CA ILE A 94 -15.87 9.50 -36.10
C ILE A 94 -16.49 9.61 -34.71
N ASP A 95 -16.03 8.78 -33.76
CA ASP A 95 -16.48 8.76 -32.36
C ASP A 95 -16.14 10.06 -31.64
N LYS A 96 -14.95 10.61 -31.95
CA LYS A 96 -14.50 11.89 -31.42
C LYS A 96 -15.37 13.05 -31.89
N ALA A 97 -15.80 13.04 -33.17
CA ALA A 97 -16.68 14.05 -33.73
C ALA A 97 -18.11 13.97 -33.12
N GLN A 98 -18.60 12.77 -32.84
CA GLN A 98 -19.91 12.55 -32.21
C GLN A 98 -19.86 12.77 -30.67
N GLY A 99 -18.78 12.43 -30.00
CA GLY A 99 -18.62 12.52 -28.55
C GLY A 99 -18.21 13.89 -28.01
N ALA A 100 -18.13 14.92 -28.82
CA ALA A 100 -17.83 16.31 -28.45
C ALA A 100 -16.55 16.48 -27.57
N GLY A 101 -15.53 15.66 -27.76
CA GLY A 101 -14.22 15.81 -27.11
C GLY A 101 -14.14 15.37 -25.63
N LYS A 102 -15.24 14.97 -25.01
CA LYS A 102 -15.28 14.54 -23.60
C LYS A 102 -14.78 13.10 -23.39
N VAL A 103 -14.87 12.27 -24.43
CA VAL A 103 -14.51 10.83 -24.35
C VAL A 103 -13.07 10.61 -23.94
N LEU A 104 -12.13 11.40 -24.45
CA LEU A 104 -10.71 11.28 -24.09
C LEU A 104 -10.42 11.60 -22.61
N ALA A 105 -11.13 12.56 -22.03
CA ALA A 105 -10.97 12.91 -20.63
C ALA A 105 -11.44 11.77 -19.72
N VAL A 106 -12.60 11.17 -20.03
CA VAL A 106 -13.15 10.03 -19.30
C VAL A 106 -12.22 8.81 -19.41
N LEU A 107 -11.72 8.50 -20.60
CA LEU A 107 -10.81 7.38 -20.80
C LEU A 107 -9.48 7.56 -20.06
N ASN A 108 -8.98 8.79 -19.94
CA ASN A 108 -7.79 9.07 -19.14
C ASN A 108 -8.02 8.84 -17.64
N GLU A 109 -9.18 9.26 -17.14
CA GLU A 109 -9.56 9.05 -15.74
C GLU A 109 -9.70 7.55 -15.44
N GLU A 110 -10.40 6.81 -16.28
CA GLU A 110 -10.53 5.35 -16.18
C GLU A 110 -9.17 4.65 -16.27
N ALA A 111 -8.32 5.02 -17.21
CA ALA A 111 -6.98 4.46 -17.34
C ALA A 111 -6.12 4.72 -16.09
N SER A 112 -6.23 5.91 -15.51
CA SER A 112 -5.54 6.27 -14.27
C SER A 112 -6.03 5.42 -13.09
N GLN A 113 -7.33 5.24 -12.95
CA GLN A 113 -7.93 4.41 -11.89
C GLN A 113 -7.50 2.94 -12.03
N GLU A 114 -7.48 2.39 -13.24
CA GLU A 114 -7.06 1.01 -13.49
C GLU A 114 -5.55 0.80 -13.21
N VAL A 115 -4.69 1.75 -13.55
CA VAL A 115 -3.26 1.70 -13.21
C VAL A 115 -3.08 1.74 -11.68
N ALA A 116 -3.79 2.63 -10.99
CA ALA A 116 -3.77 2.70 -9.53
C ALA A 116 -4.26 1.39 -8.89
N ASN A 117 -5.34 0.84 -9.40
CA ASN A 117 -5.89 -0.44 -8.96
C ASN A 117 -4.87 -1.58 -9.09
N LYS A 118 -4.14 -1.67 -10.21
CA LYS A 118 -3.07 -2.66 -10.41
C LYS A 118 -1.92 -2.50 -9.41
N ILE A 119 -1.51 -1.27 -9.15
CA ILE A 119 -0.45 -0.97 -8.18
C ILE A 119 -0.91 -1.35 -6.77
N ASP A 120 -2.11 -0.95 -6.38
CA ASP A 120 -2.68 -1.27 -5.07
C ASP A 120 -2.84 -2.78 -4.88
N CYS A 121 -3.33 -3.51 -5.89
CA CYS A 121 -3.39 -4.98 -5.87
C CYS A 121 -2.00 -5.62 -5.69
N HIS A 122 -0.96 -5.07 -6.30
CA HIS A 122 0.40 -5.57 -6.14
C HIS A 122 0.88 -5.41 -4.69
N ILE A 123 0.68 -4.23 -4.09
CA ILE A 123 1.05 -3.97 -2.69
C ILE A 123 0.23 -4.84 -1.73
N ALA A 124 -1.06 -5.01 -2.01
CA ALA A 124 -1.93 -5.90 -1.24
C ALA A 124 -1.43 -7.35 -1.27
N ASN A 125 -0.98 -7.82 -2.43
CA ASN A 125 -0.49 -9.19 -2.61
C ASN A 125 0.88 -9.47 -2.00
N LEU A 126 1.63 -8.48 -1.54
CA LEU A 126 2.89 -8.71 -0.82
C LEU A 126 2.75 -9.56 0.44
N VAL A 127 1.57 -9.57 1.04
CA VAL A 127 1.27 -10.34 2.27
C VAL A 127 0.62 -11.69 1.99
N ASN A 128 0.35 -11.99 0.73
CA ASN A 128 -0.14 -13.31 0.34
C ASN A 128 0.93 -14.38 0.63
N PRO A 129 0.59 -15.56 1.17
CA PRO A 129 1.55 -16.64 1.40
C PRO A 129 2.37 -17.04 0.18
N ASP A 130 1.82 -16.86 -1.02
CA ASP A 130 2.49 -17.19 -2.29
C ASP A 130 3.43 -16.08 -2.79
N SER A 131 3.49 -14.94 -2.11
CA SER A 131 4.33 -13.80 -2.51
C SER A 131 5.83 -14.01 -2.30
N GLY A 132 6.21 -15.04 -1.53
CA GLY A 132 7.60 -15.29 -1.14
C GLY A 132 8.16 -14.28 -0.13
N THR A 133 7.35 -13.40 0.42
CA THR A 133 7.77 -12.44 1.45
C THR A 133 8.09 -13.16 2.75
N VAL A 134 9.31 -13.02 3.25
CA VAL A 134 9.80 -13.71 4.44
C VAL A 134 9.63 -12.84 5.68
N GLY A 135 9.36 -13.48 6.83
CA GLY A 135 9.35 -12.84 8.15
C GLY A 135 8.06 -12.09 8.49
N LEU A 136 6.99 -12.25 7.70
CA LEU A 136 5.70 -11.67 8.02
C LEU A 136 5.16 -12.17 9.35
N GLN A 137 4.60 -11.26 10.15
CA GLN A 137 3.89 -11.59 11.39
C GLN A 137 2.46 -11.99 11.02
N MET A 138 2.24 -13.29 10.80
CA MET A 138 0.91 -13.81 10.47
C MET A 138 0.14 -14.16 11.74
N PHE A 139 -1.05 -13.60 11.88
CA PHE A 139 -1.98 -14.00 12.91
C PHE A 139 -2.62 -15.36 12.58
N THR A 140 -3.23 -16.02 13.56
CA THR A 140 -3.94 -17.26 13.32
C THR A 140 -5.14 -17.03 12.39
N LYS A 141 -5.32 -17.89 11.39
CA LYS A 141 -6.47 -17.86 10.49
C LYS A 141 -7.77 -17.98 11.31
N THR A 142 -8.62 -16.96 11.24
CA THR A 142 -9.77 -16.81 12.12
C THR A 142 -11.04 -16.55 11.33
N GLN A 143 -12.12 -17.24 11.71
CA GLN A 143 -13.46 -16.84 11.27
C GLN A 143 -13.88 -15.59 12.03
N ILE A 144 -14.25 -14.55 11.29
CA ILE A 144 -14.69 -13.31 11.90
C ILE A 144 -16.20 -13.26 11.95
N THR A 145 -16.69 -12.98 13.15
CA THR A 145 -18.11 -12.79 13.45
C THR A 145 -18.29 -11.46 14.18
N ASN A 146 -19.52 -10.99 14.28
CA ASN A 146 -19.83 -9.75 15.01
C ASN A 146 -19.39 -9.80 16.49
N ALA A 147 -19.34 -11.00 17.09
CA ALA A 147 -18.95 -11.18 18.48
C ALA A 147 -17.43 -11.08 18.72
N ASN A 148 -16.61 -11.51 17.74
CA ASN A 148 -15.15 -11.60 17.95
C ASN A 148 -14.32 -10.55 17.18
N VAL A 149 -14.93 -9.81 16.26
CA VAL A 149 -14.20 -8.86 15.40
C VAL A 149 -13.36 -7.86 16.19
N MET A 150 -13.92 -7.26 17.25
CA MET A 150 -13.22 -6.27 18.07
C MET A 150 -12.02 -6.90 18.80
N ALA A 151 -12.26 -8.04 19.47
CA ALA A 151 -11.20 -8.73 20.20
C ALA A 151 -10.07 -9.22 19.29
N THR A 152 -10.40 -9.65 18.07
CA THR A 152 -9.38 -10.06 17.08
C THR A 152 -8.53 -8.90 16.62
N LEU A 153 -9.14 -7.73 16.36
CA LEU A 153 -8.40 -6.53 15.95
C LEU A 153 -7.52 -6.00 17.09
N ASP A 154 -8.02 -6.00 18.33
CA ASP A 154 -7.25 -5.64 19.53
C ASP A 154 -6.04 -6.59 19.71
N ALA A 155 -6.23 -7.88 19.49
CA ALA A 155 -5.14 -8.86 19.57
C ALA A 155 -4.08 -8.65 18.49
N CYS A 156 -4.47 -8.27 17.28
CA CYS A 156 -3.52 -7.90 16.21
C CYS A 156 -2.74 -6.63 16.57
N GLN A 157 -3.38 -5.64 17.17
CA GLN A 157 -2.71 -4.43 17.65
C GLN A 157 -1.75 -4.74 18.80
N ALA A 158 -2.15 -5.60 19.74
CA ALA A 158 -1.29 -6.04 20.83
C ALA A 158 -0.03 -6.74 20.31
N LEU A 159 -0.13 -7.52 19.22
CA LEU A 159 1.01 -8.15 18.58
C LEU A 159 2.00 -7.12 17.99
N LEU A 160 1.51 -6.02 17.42
CA LEU A 160 2.39 -4.92 16.98
C LEU A 160 3.15 -4.30 18.15
N TYR A 161 2.49 -4.06 19.27
CA TYR A 161 3.13 -3.51 20.46
C TYR A 161 4.13 -4.48 21.09
N ALA A 162 3.83 -5.78 21.05
CA ALA A 162 4.78 -6.82 21.48
C ALA A 162 6.05 -6.87 20.61
N ASN A 163 6.00 -6.35 19.38
CA ASN A 163 7.13 -6.19 18.47
C ASN A 163 7.88 -4.84 18.65
N ASP A 164 7.72 -4.17 19.77
CA ASP A 164 8.34 -2.87 20.09
C ASP A 164 7.88 -1.69 19.21
N VAL A 165 6.70 -1.79 18.59
CA VAL A 165 6.09 -0.63 17.89
C VAL A 165 5.52 0.33 18.92
N SER A 166 5.99 1.58 18.90
CA SER A 166 5.51 2.60 19.84
C SER A 166 4.01 2.89 19.65
N PRO A 167 3.23 3.00 20.73
CA PRO A 167 1.82 3.42 20.66
C PRO A 167 1.61 4.81 20.03
N ALA A 168 2.64 5.65 20.00
CA ALA A 168 2.61 6.96 19.34
C ALA A 168 2.72 6.88 17.80
N THR A 169 3.17 5.73 17.26
CA THR A 169 3.31 5.56 15.81
C THR A 169 1.94 5.31 15.18
N PRO A 170 1.52 6.07 14.17
CA PRO A 170 0.26 5.83 13.48
C PRO A 170 0.27 4.47 12.79
N VAL A 171 -0.80 3.72 12.97
CA VAL A 171 -1.02 2.41 12.36
C VAL A 171 -2.18 2.52 11.39
N GLU A 172 -2.05 1.88 10.23
CA GLU A 172 -3.11 1.75 9.25
C GLU A 172 -3.63 0.32 9.22
N MET A 173 -4.95 0.20 9.09
CA MET A 173 -5.64 -1.07 8.91
C MET A 173 -6.51 -0.99 7.66
N ILE A 174 -6.29 -1.89 6.71
CA ILE A 174 -7.01 -1.91 5.45
C ILE A 174 -7.93 -3.13 5.42
N LEU A 175 -9.23 -2.88 5.50
CA LEU A 175 -10.26 -3.89 5.64
C LEU A 175 -11.01 -4.14 4.33
N PRO A 176 -11.39 -5.39 4.02
CA PRO A 176 -12.37 -5.66 2.97
C PRO A 176 -13.76 -5.15 3.41
N PRO A 177 -14.67 -4.81 2.46
CA PRO A 177 -15.97 -4.21 2.76
C PRO A 177 -16.82 -5.02 3.74
N TRP A 178 -16.85 -6.34 3.60
CA TRP A 178 -17.64 -7.19 4.50
C TRP A 178 -17.15 -7.12 5.95
N LEU A 179 -15.83 -7.11 6.16
CA LEU A 179 -15.23 -7.02 7.49
C LEU A 179 -15.44 -5.62 8.10
N TYR A 180 -15.33 -4.58 7.26
CA TYR A 180 -15.63 -3.21 7.70
C TYR A 180 -17.08 -3.07 8.17
N MET A 181 -18.04 -3.71 7.49
CA MET A 181 -19.44 -3.69 7.91
C MET A 181 -19.66 -4.42 9.23
N LEU A 182 -19.04 -5.59 9.43
CA LEU A 182 -19.07 -6.30 10.72
C LEU A 182 -18.45 -5.47 11.84
N PHE A 183 -17.30 -4.86 11.59
CA PHE A 183 -16.65 -3.96 12.53
C PHE A 183 -17.56 -2.79 12.92
N ARG A 184 -18.20 -2.15 11.94
CA ARG A 184 -19.13 -1.05 12.17
C ARG A 184 -20.32 -1.48 13.03
N GLN A 185 -20.91 -2.65 12.76
CA GLN A 185 -22.02 -3.20 13.54
C GLN A 185 -21.59 -3.50 14.99
N ALA A 186 -20.43 -4.11 15.18
CA ALA A 186 -19.90 -4.41 16.51
C ALA A 186 -19.60 -3.13 17.31
N TYR A 187 -19.15 -2.08 16.63
CA TYR A 187 -18.87 -0.78 17.24
C TYR A 187 -20.15 -0.03 17.63
N GLN A 188 -21.21 -0.10 16.82
CA GLN A 188 -22.51 0.47 17.11
C GLN A 188 -23.19 -0.14 18.35
N ASN A 189 -22.94 -1.41 18.60
CA ASN A 189 -23.53 -2.13 19.74
C ASN A 189 -22.84 -1.82 21.08
N LYS A 190 -21.80 -0.99 21.08
CA LYS A 190 -21.16 -0.49 22.30
C LYS A 190 -21.76 0.86 22.67
N ASP A 191 -22.07 1.05 23.94
CA ASP A 191 -22.48 2.34 24.50
C ASP A 191 -21.30 3.31 24.34
N THR A 192 -21.33 4.14 23.29
CA THR A 192 -20.33 5.16 23.02
C THR A 192 -20.99 6.52 22.98
N ASP A 193 -20.42 7.47 23.71
CA ASP A 193 -20.79 8.90 23.67
C ASP A 193 -20.34 9.60 22.36
N ASN A 194 -19.93 8.85 21.33
CA ASN A 194 -19.39 9.41 20.11
C ASN A 194 -20.51 9.81 19.13
N SER A 195 -21.02 11.01 19.29
CA SER A 195 -22.09 11.59 18.48
C SER A 195 -21.72 11.77 16.99
N GLU A 196 -20.43 11.95 16.65
CA GLU A 196 -19.98 12.05 15.26
C GLU A 196 -20.16 10.73 14.50
N TYR A 197 -19.95 9.61 15.17
CA TYR A 197 -20.17 8.30 14.60
C TYR A 197 -21.65 8.06 14.29
N LEU A 198 -22.53 8.43 15.20
CA LEU A 198 -23.99 8.29 15.01
C LEU A 198 -24.50 9.14 13.84
N THR A 199 -23.86 10.28 13.57
CA THR A 199 -24.26 11.19 12.48
C THR A 199 -23.74 10.74 11.12
N ASN A 200 -22.49 10.28 11.02
CA ASN A 200 -21.81 10.00 9.73
C ASN A 200 -21.70 8.52 9.38
N GLY A 201 -21.88 7.60 10.33
CA GLY A 201 -21.78 6.16 10.12
C GLY A 201 -20.41 5.66 9.64
N LYS A 202 -19.36 6.48 9.75
CA LYS A 202 -17.99 6.17 9.34
C LYS A 202 -17.11 5.98 10.55
N VAL A 203 -16.47 4.82 10.69
CA VAL A 203 -15.39 4.60 11.64
C VAL A 203 -14.08 4.81 10.92
N ALA A 204 -13.53 6.01 11.02
CA ALA A 204 -12.26 6.35 10.40
C ALA A 204 -11.06 6.01 11.30
N ARG A 205 -11.28 5.91 12.62
CA ARG A 205 -10.22 5.70 13.59
C ARG A 205 -10.67 4.80 14.73
N TYR A 206 -9.84 3.85 15.11
CA TYR A 206 -10.04 2.98 16.26
C TYR A 206 -8.75 2.95 17.08
N GLY A 207 -8.77 3.55 18.26
CA GLY A 207 -7.57 3.75 19.07
C GLY A 207 -6.51 4.54 18.28
N ASN A 208 -5.35 3.94 18.07
CA ASN A 208 -4.24 4.49 17.28
C ASN A 208 -4.30 4.09 15.78
N MET A 209 -5.28 3.29 15.39
CA MET A 209 -5.39 2.74 14.04
C MET A 209 -6.30 3.60 13.17
N THR A 210 -5.82 3.96 11.98
CA THR A 210 -6.64 4.54 10.91
C THR A 210 -7.22 3.42 10.07
N ILE A 211 -8.54 3.38 9.93
CA ILE A 211 -9.24 2.33 9.19
C ILE A 211 -9.53 2.81 7.78
N LYS A 212 -9.04 2.07 6.81
CA LYS A 212 -9.32 2.26 5.38
C LYS A 212 -10.08 1.04 4.86
N MET A 213 -10.94 1.23 3.87
CA MET A 213 -11.68 0.16 3.21
C MET A 213 -11.18 0.01 1.77
N SER A 214 -10.92 -1.22 1.35
CA SER A 214 -10.53 -1.50 -0.03
C SER A 214 -11.03 -2.88 -0.47
N ASN A 215 -11.43 -2.98 -1.74
CA ASN A 215 -11.74 -4.25 -2.40
C ASN A 215 -10.48 -5.02 -2.82
N ASN A 216 -9.32 -4.37 -2.84
CA ASN A 216 -8.06 -4.93 -3.33
C ASN A 216 -7.29 -5.73 -2.28
N VAL A 217 -7.92 -6.03 -1.14
CA VAL A 217 -7.30 -6.89 -0.12
C VAL A 217 -6.95 -8.24 -0.72
N ALA A 218 -5.73 -8.73 -0.47
CA ALA A 218 -5.26 -10.01 -1.00
C ALA A 218 -6.18 -11.16 -0.59
N ILE A 219 -6.56 -12.00 -1.54
CA ILE A 219 -7.45 -13.15 -1.33
C ILE A 219 -6.74 -14.40 -1.83
N LYS A 220 -6.85 -15.47 -1.07
CA LYS A 220 -6.42 -16.80 -1.49
C LYS A 220 -7.47 -17.84 -1.09
N ASN A 221 -7.88 -18.66 -2.04
CA ASN A 221 -8.76 -19.77 -1.75
C ASN A 221 -7.93 -20.93 -1.15
N ASP A 222 -8.38 -21.47 -0.01
CA ASP A 222 -7.72 -22.58 0.68
C ASP A 222 -8.28 -23.97 0.28
N GLY A 223 -9.07 -24.02 -0.80
CA GLY A 223 -9.76 -25.21 -1.28
C GLY A 223 -11.19 -25.35 -0.75
N THR A 224 -11.56 -24.60 0.28
CA THR A 224 -12.90 -24.64 0.91
C THR A 224 -13.56 -23.26 0.88
N ARG A 225 -12.77 -22.21 1.11
CA ARG A 225 -13.26 -20.82 1.26
C ARG A 225 -12.21 -19.80 0.85
N ASP A 226 -12.66 -18.58 0.59
CA ASP A 226 -11.78 -17.45 0.32
C ASP A 226 -11.29 -16.85 1.64
N VAL A 227 -9.97 -16.77 1.78
CA VAL A 227 -9.27 -16.19 2.93
C VAL A 227 -8.73 -14.83 2.52
N TYR A 228 -9.10 -13.82 3.27
CA TYR A 228 -8.66 -12.43 3.09
C TYR A 228 -7.45 -12.15 3.99
N TYR A 229 -6.41 -11.56 3.44
CA TYR A 229 -5.18 -11.21 4.16
C TYR A 229 -5.18 -9.72 4.48
N VAL A 230 -5.73 -9.37 5.63
CA VAL A 230 -5.83 -7.98 6.10
C VAL A 230 -4.47 -7.49 6.57
N GLN A 231 -4.05 -6.31 6.11
CA GLN A 231 -2.82 -5.66 6.53
C GLN A 231 -3.08 -4.67 7.66
N ILE A 232 -2.33 -4.83 8.75
CA ILE A 232 -2.26 -3.90 9.86
C ILE A 232 -0.81 -3.49 9.99
N ARG A 233 -0.49 -2.22 9.65
CA ARG A 233 0.88 -1.82 9.41
C ARG A 233 1.17 -0.39 9.83
N THR A 234 2.45 -0.09 10.06
CA THR A 234 2.95 1.29 10.10
C THR A 234 3.33 1.76 8.70
N GLY A 235 3.37 3.07 8.48
CA GLY A 235 3.80 3.64 7.18
C GLY A 235 5.25 3.29 6.79
N ARG A 236 6.06 2.74 7.71
CA ARG A 236 7.46 2.35 7.46
C ARG A 236 7.63 0.88 7.12
N ALA A 237 6.58 0.08 7.26
CA ALA A 237 6.63 -1.38 7.09
C ALA A 237 6.92 -1.80 5.66
N ILE A 238 6.30 -1.10 4.69
CA ILE A 238 6.43 -1.36 3.26
C ILE A 238 7.08 -0.15 2.60
N ALA A 239 8.15 -0.38 1.84
CA ALA A 239 8.69 0.61 0.92
C ALA A 239 8.06 0.43 -0.46
N PHE A 240 7.62 1.54 -1.02
CA PHE A 240 7.07 1.62 -2.36
C PHE A 240 7.85 2.66 -3.14
N ALA A 241 8.14 2.34 -4.38
CA ALA A 241 8.85 3.24 -5.26
C ALA A 241 8.23 3.16 -6.65
N SER A 242 7.99 4.32 -7.27
CA SER A 242 7.44 4.42 -8.61
C SER A 242 8.11 5.52 -9.40
N SER A 243 8.18 5.35 -10.73
CA SER A 243 8.57 6.43 -11.64
C SER A 243 7.42 7.42 -11.85
N GLU A 244 7.72 8.55 -12.47
CA GLU A 244 6.67 9.39 -13.05
C GLU A 244 5.93 8.62 -14.17
N ALA A 245 4.65 8.94 -14.37
CA ALA A 245 3.91 8.37 -15.48
C ALA A 245 4.43 8.91 -16.81
N HIS A 246 4.74 8.02 -17.75
CA HIS A 246 5.09 8.41 -19.10
C HIS A 246 3.88 8.21 -20.02
N THR A 247 3.45 9.28 -20.67
CA THR A 247 2.27 9.26 -21.54
C THR A 247 2.61 9.88 -22.88
N GLU A 248 2.23 9.22 -23.95
CA GLU A 248 2.46 9.65 -25.32
C GLU A 248 1.18 9.52 -26.14
N ALA A 249 0.81 10.58 -26.84
CA ALA A 249 -0.24 10.56 -27.84
C ALA A 249 0.35 10.28 -29.20
N TYR A 250 -0.26 9.34 -29.95
CA TYR A 250 0.19 8.98 -31.29
C TYR A 250 -0.99 8.67 -32.19
N ARG A 251 -0.75 8.69 -33.49
CA ARG A 251 -1.75 8.31 -34.49
C ARG A 251 -1.32 6.98 -35.15
N PRO A 252 -2.10 5.90 -34.98
CA PRO A 252 -1.78 4.61 -35.61
C PRO A 252 -1.80 4.73 -37.14
N GLU A 253 -0.85 4.07 -37.81
CA GLU A 253 -0.81 4.07 -39.28
C GLU A 253 -1.95 3.24 -39.90
N SER A 254 -2.50 2.28 -39.17
CA SER A 254 -3.49 1.33 -39.64
C SER A 254 -4.94 1.79 -39.46
N SER A 255 -5.19 2.93 -38.79
CA SER A 255 -6.53 3.41 -38.48
C SER A 255 -6.64 4.92 -38.41
N PHE A 256 -7.82 5.46 -38.73
CA PHE A 256 -8.14 6.88 -38.53
C PHE A 256 -8.60 7.09 -37.09
N SER A 257 -7.64 7.14 -36.17
CA SER A 257 -7.88 7.29 -34.75
C SER A 257 -6.74 8.03 -34.07
N ASP A 258 -7.04 8.72 -32.99
CA ASP A 258 -6.04 9.24 -32.06
C ASP A 258 -5.87 8.22 -30.92
N ALA A 259 -4.63 7.83 -30.67
CA ALA A 259 -4.31 6.85 -29.63
C ALA A 259 -3.44 7.48 -28.54
N VAL A 260 -3.63 7.02 -27.31
CA VAL A 260 -2.83 7.40 -26.15
C VAL A 260 -2.27 6.13 -25.51
N LYS A 261 -0.98 6.10 -25.31
CA LYS A 261 -0.29 5.04 -24.57
C LYS A 261 0.47 5.64 -23.40
N GLY A 262 0.56 4.90 -22.33
CA GLY A 262 1.35 5.31 -21.19
C GLY A 262 1.74 4.12 -20.33
N PHE A 263 2.77 4.31 -19.52
CA PHE A 263 3.21 3.34 -18.53
C PHE A 263 3.73 4.03 -17.28
N LYS A 264 3.65 3.29 -16.17
CA LYS A 264 4.25 3.66 -14.88
C LYS A 264 5.03 2.47 -14.36
N LEU A 265 6.30 2.68 -14.04
CA LEU A 265 7.15 1.66 -13.42
C LEU A 265 6.97 1.73 -11.91
N TYR A 266 6.96 0.58 -11.26
CA TYR A 266 6.81 0.53 -9.81
C TYR A 266 7.44 -0.74 -9.21
N GLY A 267 7.74 -0.66 -7.93
CA GLY A 267 8.18 -1.78 -7.12
C GLY A 267 7.77 -1.57 -5.68
N ALA A 268 7.49 -2.64 -4.97
CA ALA A 268 7.15 -2.59 -3.56
C ALA A 268 7.77 -3.76 -2.81
N LYS A 269 8.22 -3.53 -1.58
CA LYS A 269 8.80 -4.58 -0.74
C LYS A 269 8.55 -4.33 0.73
N VAL A 270 8.33 -5.40 1.48
CA VAL A 270 8.28 -5.35 2.94
C VAL A 270 9.70 -5.17 3.46
N VAL A 271 9.95 -4.04 4.12
CA VAL A 271 11.27 -3.67 4.69
C VAL A 271 11.33 -4.00 6.17
N ARG A 272 10.24 -3.78 6.88
CA ARG A 272 10.14 -4.01 8.31
C ARG A 272 9.00 -4.96 8.65
N PRO A 273 9.23 -6.28 8.55
CA PRO A 273 8.17 -7.27 8.77
C PRO A 273 7.62 -7.26 10.20
N LYS A 274 8.38 -6.80 11.20
CA LYS A 274 7.91 -6.65 12.59
C LYS A 274 6.88 -5.53 12.78
N GLU A 275 6.85 -4.56 11.87
CA GLU A 275 5.90 -3.45 11.88
C GLU A 275 4.65 -3.72 11.01
N LEU A 276 4.49 -4.96 10.54
CA LEU A 276 3.38 -5.41 9.70
C LEU A 276 2.79 -6.70 10.28
N VAL A 277 1.54 -6.65 10.69
CA VAL A 277 0.76 -7.83 11.08
C VAL A 277 -0.25 -8.15 9.98
N VAL A 278 -0.32 -9.41 9.63
CA VAL A 278 -1.26 -9.93 8.63
C VAL A 278 -2.31 -10.77 9.35
N LEU A 279 -3.57 -10.40 9.20
CA LEU A 279 -4.71 -11.18 9.72
C LEU A 279 -5.36 -11.98 8.59
N PRO A 280 -5.10 -13.29 8.50
CA PRO A 280 -5.84 -14.17 7.61
C PRO A 280 -7.25 -14.40 8.16
N CYS A 281 -8.28 -13.95 7.48
CA CYS A 281 -9.65 -14.04 7.95
C CYS A 281 -10.64 -14.44 6.86
N TYR A 282 -11.79 -14.95 7.28
CA TYR A 282 -12.91 -15.31 6.42
C TYR A 282 -14.24 -15.03 7.14
N ALA A 283 -15.30 -14.91 6.37
CA ALA A 283 -16.66 -14.68 6.88
C ALA A 283 -17.30 -15.95 7.48
#